data_8f91c210666df7f847325faa4b1e9844
#
_entry.id   8f91c210666df7f847325faa4b1e9844
#
_cell.length_a   1.000
_cell.length_b   1.000
_cell.length_c   1.000
_cell.angle_alpha   90.00
_cell.angle_beta   90.00
_cell.angle_gamma   90.00
#
_symmetry.space_group_name_H-M   'P 1'
#
loop_
_entity.id
_entity.type
_entity.pdbx_description
1 polymer ?
#
loop_
_entity_poly.entity_id
_entity_poly.type
_entity_poly.pdbx_seq_one_letter_code
_entity_poly.pdbx_strand_id
1 'polypeptide(L)'
;FDIAIDADLVEELARLYGYDKLPTRTPVFANELPATPENAVSLRGLSAALVARGYREAITYSFVDPKTHAHFSEGKKVVALKNPISADMAEMRTSLLPGLVQALKYNINRQQTRASLFESGLVFERGQLRTCLGCFRDPLWSWLDHS
;
A
#
# COMPACT_ATOMS: atom_id res chain seq x y z
N PHE A 1 -16.64 24.22 22.54
CA PHE A 1 -15.54 25.17 22.54
C PHE A 1 -14.25 24.41 22.40
N ASP A 2 -13.42 24.85 21.49
CA ASP A 2 -12.32 24.06 20.91
C ASP A 2 -10.99 24.24 21.66
N ILE A 3 -11.02 24.83 22.86
CA ILE A 3 -9.84 25.02 23.72
C ILE A 3 -9.86 23.96 24.81
N ALA A 4 -9.03 22.95 24.69
CA ALA A 4 -8.95 21.83 25.61
C ALA A 4 -7.59 21.69 26.31
N ILE A 5 -6.53 22.22 25.71
CA ILE A 5 -5.15 22.15 26.21
C ILE A 5 -4.46 23.52 26.14
N ASP A 6 -3.37 23.69 26.86
CA ASP A 6 -2.61 24.94 26.89
C ASP A 6 -2.09 25.36 25.51
N ALA A 7 -1.82 24.40 24.63
CA ALA A 7 -1.38 24.68 23.27
C ALA A 7 -2.44 25.40 22.44
N ASP A 8 -3.72 25.14 22.67
CA ASP A 8 -4.84 25.82 21.98
C ASP A 8 -4.89 27.31 22.35
N LEU A 9 -4.64 27.64 23.64
CA LEU A 9 -4.53 29.02 24.11
C LEU A 9 -3.33 29.72 23.49
N VAL A 10 -2.19 29.05 23.39
CA VAL A 10 -0.97 29.59 22.75
C VAL A 10 -1.23 29.87 21.28
N GLU A 11 -1.95 28.98 20.58
CA GLU A 11 -2.34 29.18 19.19
C GLU A 11 -3.21 30.41 19.00
N GLU A 12 -4.25 30.60 19.83
CA GLU A 12 -5.13 31.76 19.77
C GLU A 12 -4.39 33.08 20.08
N LEU A 13 -3.51 33.06 21.05
CA LEU A 13 -2.67 34.21 21.35
C LEU A 13 -1.72 34.53 20.20
N ALA A 14 -1.11 33.53 19.59
CA ALA A 14 -0.23 33.71 18.44
C ALA A 14 -0.97 34.26 17.24
N ARG A 15 -2.20 33.78 17.01
CA ARG A 15 -3.09 34.28 15.96
C ARG A 15 -3.45 35.73 16.11
N LEU A 16 -3.81 36.15 17.35
CA LEU A 16 -4.15 37.53 17.64
C LEU A 16 -2.94 38.47 17.61
N TYR A 17 -1.79 37.96 18.05
CA TYR A 17 -0.52 38.73 18.03
C TYR A 17 0.00 38.88 16.59
N GLY A 18 -0.21 37.92 15.74
CA GLY A 18 0.27 37.81 14.37
C GLY A 18 1.46 36.87 14.23
N TYR A 19 1.31 35.80 13.46
CA TYR A 19 2.37 34.79 13.23
C TYR A 19 3.63 35.39 12.59
N ASP A 20 3.48 36.43 11.78
CA ASP A 20 4.54 37.17 11.12
C ASP A 20 5.49 37.89 12.13
N LYS A 21 5.01 38.17 13.33
CA LYS A 21 5.79 38.81 14.40
C LYS A 21 6.53 37.81 15.27
N LEU A 22 6.26 36.51 15.12
CA LEU A 22 6.93 35.49 15.92
C LEU A 22 8.33 35.21 15.37
N PRO A 23 9.38 35.20 16.23
CA PRO A 23 10.73 34.93 15.75
C PRO A 23 10.88 33.45 15.33
N THR A 24 11.32 33.22 14.10
CA THR A 24 11.70 31.91 13.64
C THR A 24 13.04 31.49 14.24
N ARG A 25 13.08 30.34 14.90
CA ARG A 25 14.31 29.75 15.43
C ARG A 25 14.52 28.37 14.83
N THR A 26 15.72 28.12 14.37
CA THR A 26 16.13 26.76 13.99
C THR A 26 16.39 25.96 15.27
N PRO A 27 15.67 24.86 15.50
CA PRO A 27 15.93 24.00 16.65
C PRO A 27 17.30 23.33 16.50
N VAL A 28 18.06 23.28 17.59
CA VAL A 28 19.33 22.57 17.66
C VAL A 28 19.10 21.30 18.45
N PHE A 29 19.30 20.15 17.81
CA PHE A 29 19.25 18.85 18.47
C PHE A 29 20.61 18.15 18.38
N ALA A 30 20.95 17.41 19.41
CA ALA A 30 21.96 16.36 19.26
C ALA A 30 21.32 15.23 18.42
N ASN A 31 21.65 15.19 17.15
CA ASN A 31 21.09 14.18 16.24
C ASN A 31 22.09 13.03 16.12
N GLU A 32 21.81 11.92 16.78
CA GLU A 32 22.51 10.67 16.55
C GLU A 32 21.84 9.98 15.34
N LEU A 33 22.56 9.92 14.23
CA LEU A 33 22.10 9.16 13.08
C LEU A 33 22.22 7.66 13.41
N PRO A 34 21.09 6.93 13.48
CA PRO A 34 21.15 5.50 13.70
C PRO A 34 21.88 4.84 12.53
N ALA A 35 22.76 3.90 12.82
CA ALA A 35 23.43 3.10 11.80
C ALA A 35 22.37 2.35 10.98
N THR A 36 22.38 2.54 9.67
CA THR A 36 21.51 1.77 8.77
C THR A 36 22.02 0.34 8.71
N PRO A 37 21.23 -0.67 9.08
CA PRO A 37 21.66 -2.06 9.00
C PRO A 37 21.93 -2.45 7.54
N GLU A 38 23.02 -3.19 7.29
CA GLU A 38 23.43 -3.61 5.94
C GLU A 38 22.38 -4.46 5.21
N ASN A 39 21.50 -5.13 5.96
CA ASN A 39 20.38 -5.93 5.44
C ASN A 39 19.09 -5.13 5.23
N ALA A 40 19.10 -3.81 5.37
CA ALA A 40 17.94 -2.97 5.15
C ALA A 40 17.60 -2.94 3.65
N VAL A 41 16.51 -3.60 3.28
CA VAL A 41 15.99 -3.57 1.91
C VAL A 41 14.87 -2.55 1.83
N SER A 42 15.04 -1.51 1.02
CA SER A 42 13.99 -0.52 0.80
C SER A 42 12.96 -1.01 -0.21
N LEU A 43 11.68 -0.74 0.03
CA LEU A 43 10.61 -1.01 -0.95
C LEU A 43 10.90 -0.36 -2.29
N ARG A 44 11.46 0.85 -2.28
CA ARG A 44 11.85 1.57 -3.51
C ARG A 44 12.92 0.80 -4.31
N GLY A 45 13.89 0.20 -3.64
CA GLY A 45 14.90 -0.63 -4.29
C GLY A 45 14.31 -1.90 -4.91
N LEU A 46 13.40 -2.56 -4.19
CA LEU A 46 12.67 -3.72 -4.71
C LEU A 46 11.80 -3.36 -5.92
N SER A 47 11.04 -2.27 -5.84
CA SER A 47 10.22 -1.79 -6.96
C SER A 47 11.08 -1.47 -8.18
N ALA A 48 12.20 -0.76 -8.00
CA ALA A 48 13.14 -0.45 -9.09
C ALA A 48 13.70 -1.72 -9.74
N ALA A 49 14.04 -2.75 -8.95
CA ALA A 49 14.52 -4.02 -9.46
C ALA A 49 13.46 -4.79 -10.26
N LEU A 50 12.18 -4.70 -9.86
CA LEU A 50 11.07 -5.30 -10.60
C LEU A 50 10.80 -4.54 -11.90
N VAL A 51 10.80 -3.21 -11.86
CA VAL A 51 10.64 -2.37 -13.07
C VAL A 51 11.75 -2.65 -14.07
N ALA A 52 13.01 -2.77 -13.61
CA ALA A 52 14.14 -3.12 -14.48
C ALA A 52 14.00 -4.51 -15.13
N ARG A 53 13.19 -5.40 -14.54
CA ARG A 53 12.84 -6.72 -15.11
C ARG A 53 11.57 -6.72 -15.96
N GLY A 54 11.02 -5.54 -16.28
CA GLY A 54 9.84 -5.38 -17.12
C GLY A 54 8.49 -5.55 -16.41
N TYR A 55 8.47 -5.59 -15.09
CA TYR A 55 7.22 -5.54 -14.33
C TYR A 55 6.68 -4.12 -14.26
N ARG A 56 5.36 -4.01 -14.19
CA ARG A 56 4.64 -2.75 -14.00
C ARG A 56 3.95 -2.76 -12.64
N GLU A 57 4.05 -1.66 -11.93
CA GLU A 57 3.34 -1.51 -10.66
C GLU A 57 1.84 -1.37 -10.90
N ALA A 58 1.08 -2.12 -10.14
CA ALA A 58 -0.37 -1.99 -10.03
C ALA A 58 -0.70 -1.56 -8.61
N ILE A 59 -1.66 -0.66 -8.47
CA ILE A 59 -2.23 -0.26 -7.18
C ILE A 59 -3.68 -0.69 -7.21
N THR A 60 -4.02 -1.68 -6.37
CA THR A 60 -5.37 -2.23 -6.31
C THR A 60 -6.05 -1.89 -4.99
N TYR A 61 -7.38 -2.04 -4.97
CA TYR A 61 -8.16 -1.75 -3.77
C TYR A 61 -7.85 -2.73 -2.63
N SER A 62 -7.87 -2.20 -1.40
CA SER A 62 -7.76 -3.01 -0.19
C SER A 62 -9.03 -3.80 0.12
N PHE A 63 -10.13 -3.49 -0.58
CA PHE A 63 -11.41 -4.16 -0.49
C PHE A 63 -11.60 -5.09 -1.66
N VAL A 64 -12.08 -6.29 -1.41
CA VAL A 64 -12.18 -7.37 -2.40
C VAL A 64 -13.53 -8.06 -2.34
N ASP A 65 -13.89 -8.66 -3.47
CA ASP A 65 -15.08 -9.51 -3.58
C ASP A 65 -14.88 -10.80 -2.76
N PRO A 66 -15.81 -11.14 -1.84
CA PRO A 66 -15.72 -12.33 -1.02
C PRO A 66 -15.55 -13.63 -1.81
N LYS A 67 -16.21 -13.75 -2.97
CA LYS A 67 -16.14 -14.94 -3.81
C LYS A 67 -14.75 -15.15 -4.38
N THR A 68 -14.16 -14.09 -4.92
CA THR A 68 -12.80 -14.11 -5.44
C THR A 68 -11.79 -14.29 -4.31
N HIS A 69 -12.01 -13.61 -3.18
CA HIS A 69 -11.12 -13.64 -2.03
C HIS A 69 -11.05 -15.02 -1.37
N ALA A 70 -12.13 -15.80 -1.37
CA ALA A 70 -12.19 -17.14 -0.81
C ALA A 70 -11.09 -18.07 -1.36
N HIS A 71 -10.70 -17.91 -2.63
CA HIS A 71 -9.62 -18.69 -3.25
C HIS A 71 -8.20 -18.36 -2.71
N PHE A 72 -8.04 -17.22 -2.02
CA PHE A 72 -6.75 -16.73 -1.54
C PHE A 72 -6.69 -16.51 -0.02
N SER A 73 -7.78 -16.77 0.68
CA SER A 73 -7.93 -16.53 2.12
C SER A 73 -7.99 -17.79 2.98
N GLU A 74 -7.70 -18.97 2.41
CA GLU A 74 -7.75 -20.24 3.12
C GLU A 74 -6.93 -20.19 4.43
N GLY A 75 -7.54 -20.57 5.53
CA GLY A 75 -6.93 -20.57 6.88
C GLY A 75 -6.71 -19.18 7.50
N LYS A 76 -7.09 -18.08 6.83
CA LYS A 76 -6.91 -16.73 7.33
C LYS A 76 -8.17 -16.16 7.96
N LYS A 77 -7.99 -15.32 8.96
CA LYS A 77 -9.10 -14.62 9.64
C LYS A 77 -9.45 -13.35 8.86
N VAL A 78 -10.41 -13.47 7.98
CA VAL A 78 -10.90 -12.37 7.14
C VAL A 78 -11.61 -11.29 7.96
N VAL A 79 -11.44 -10.03 7.56
CA VAL A 79 -12.15 -8.88 8.13
C VAL A 79 -13.23 -8.45 7.15
N ALA A 80 -14.49 -8.72 7.48
CA ALA A 80 -15.65 -8.26 6.74
C ALA A 80 -15.99 -6.81 7.12
N LEU A 81 -16.40 -6.01 6.13
CA LEU A 81 -16.84 -4.64 6.34
C LEU A 81 -18.30 -4.60 6.80
N LYS A 82 -18.57 -3.75 7.79
CA LYS A 82 -19.95 -3.55 8.28
C LYS A 82 -20.83 -2.82 7.26
N ASN A 83 -20.24 -1.85 6.55
CA ASN A 83 -20.94 -1.02 5.57
C ASN A 83 -20.10 -0.94 4.28
N PRO A 84 -20.07 -2.01 3.44
CA PRO A 84 -19.33 -1.98 2.19
C PRO A 84 -19.96 -1.04 1.17
N ILE A 85 -19.15 -0.40 0.33
CA ILE A 85 -19.61 0.47 -0.77
C ILE A 85 -20.38 -0.34 -1.80
N SER A 86 -19.97 -1.59 -2.04
CA SER A 86 -20.65 -2.55 -2.90
C SER A 86 -20.43 -3.98 -2.39
N ALA A 87 -21.25 -4.92 -2.84
CA ALA A 87 -21.12 -6.34 -2.51
C ALA A 87 -19.76 -6.92 -2.95
N ASP A 88 -19.19 -6.39 -4.03
CA ASP A 88 -17.89 -6.81 -4.57
C ASP A 88 -16.69 -6.21 -3.81
N MET A 89 -16.94 -5.42 -2.77
CA MET A 89 -15.92 -4.78 -1.94
C MET A 89 -16.23 -4.97 -0.45
N ALA A 90 -16.67 -6.16 -0.07
CA ALA A 90 -17.20 -6.43 1.28
C ALA A 90 -16.16 -6.95 2.28
N GLU A 91 -14.97 -7.32 1.84
CA GLU A 91 -13.93 -7.86 2.70
C GLU A 91 -12.60 -7.13 2.53
N MET A 92 -11.82 -7.05 3.61
CA MET A 92 -10.44 -6.58 3.56
C MET A 92 -9.55 -7.70 2.99
N ARG A 93 -8.69 -7.37 2.04
CA ARG A 93 -7.77 -8.32 1.40
C ARG A 93 -6.77 -8.91 2.39
N THR A 94 -6.62 -10.22 2.41
CA THR A 94 -5.58 -10.95 3.16
C THR A 94 -4.34 -11.24 2.31
N SER A 95 -4.41 -10.92 1.03
CA SER A 95 -3.35 -11.10 0.04
C SER A 95 -3.47 -10.03 -1.05
N LEU A 96 -2.39 -9.73 -1.76
CA LEU A 96 -2.40 -8.85 -2.94
C LEU A 96 -2.88 -9.56 -4.21
N LEU A 97 -2.91 -10.90 -4.19
CA LEU A 97 -3.22 -11.73 -5.35
C LEU A 97 -4.61 -11.48 -5.93
N PRO A 98 -5.71 -11.33 -5.16
CA PRO A 98 -7.03 -11.06 -5.73
C PRO A 98 -7.06 -9.83 -6.64
N GLY A 99 -6.45 -8.73 -6.18
CA GLY A 99 -6.35 -7.49 -6.95
C GLY A 99 -5.49 -7.64 -8.20
N LEU A 100 -4.32 -8.28 -8.07
CA LEU A 100 -3.42 -8.51 -9.20
C LEU A 100 -4.05 -9.42 -10.27
N VAL A 101 -4.75 -10.50 -9.87
CA VAL A 101 -5.46 -11.39 -10.79
C VAL A 101 -6.58 -10.66 -11.51
N GLN A 102 -7.31 -9.79 -10.80
CA GLN A 102 -8.37 -8.99 -11.41
C GLN A 102 -7.79 -7.98 -12.44
N ALA A 103 -6.69 -7.31 -12.08
CA ALA A 103 -5.97 -6.42 -12.99
C ALA A 103 -5.44 -7.16 -14.22
N LEU A 104 -4.90 -8.37 -14.04
CA LEU A 104 -4.45 -9.24 -15.12
C LEU A 104 -5.61 -9.60 -16.06
N LYS A 105 -6.72 -10.11 -15.50
CA LYS A 105 -7.93 -10.46 -16.27
C LYS A 105 -8.45 -9.26 -17.08
N TYR A 106 -8.44 -8.07 -16.48
CA TYR A 106 -8.83 -6.84 -17.17
C TYR A 106 -7.95 -6.54 -18.39
N ASN A 107 -6.63 -6.74 -18.27
CA ASN A 107 -5.68 -6.53 -19.36
C ASN A 107 -5.82 -7.60 -20.47
N ILE A 108 -5.93 -8.88 -20.09
CA ILE A 108 -6.13 -9.99 -21.05
C ILE A 108 -7.41 -9.78 -21.87
N ASN A 109 -8.51 -9.39 -21.23
CA ASN A 109 -9.78 -9.12 -21.90
C ASN A 109 -9.68 -7.95 -22.90
N ARG A 110 -8.63 -7.13 -22.80
CA ARG A 110 -8.30 -6.03 -23.74
C ARG A 110 -7.20 -6.40 -24.72
N GLN A 111 -6.98 -7.69 -24.92
CA GLN A 111 -6.01 -8.21 -25.89
C GLN A 111 -4.55 -7.80 -25.58
N GLN A 112 -4.26 -7.47 -24.32
CA GLN A 112 -2.88 -7.28 -23.90
C GLN A 112 -2.22 -8.66 -23.77
N THR A 113 -1.26 -8.93 -24.64
CA THR A 113 -0.58 -10.23 -24.70
C THR A 113 0.50 -10.39 -23.63
N ARG A 114 0.92 -9.31 -22.98
CA ARG A 114 1.96 -9.32 -21.94
C ARG A 114 1.51 -8.53 -20.70
N ALA A 115 1.39 -9.21 -19.59
CA ALA A 115 1.13 -8.58 -18.31
C ALA A 115 2.03 -9.16 -17.22
N SER A 116 3.08 -8.42 -16.88
CA SER A 116 3.90 -8.68 -15.69
C SER A 116 3.61 -7.57 -14.70
N LEU A 117 2.89 -7.88 -13.64
CA LEU A 117 2.39 -6.92 -12.66
C LEU A 117 3.02 -7.19 -11.28
N PHE A 118 3.26 -6.14 -10.53
CA PHE A 118 3.58 -6.24 -9.11
C PHE A 118 2.82 -5.17 -8.32
N GLU A 119 2.64 -5.41 -7.07
CA GLU A 119 2.06 -4.48 -6.12
C GLU A 119 2.78 -4.58 -4.78
N SER A 120 3.09 -3.44 -4.18
CA SER A 120 3.46 -3.36 -2.78
C SER A 120 2.34 -2.70 -2.00
N GLY A 121 1.85 -3.36 -0.96
CA GLY A 121 0.70 -2.83 -0.24
C GLY A 121 0.42 -3.55 1.07
N LEU A 122 -0.57 -3.02 1.77
CA LEU A 122 -1.02 -3.59 3.03
C LEU A 122 -1.99 -4.73 2.79
N VAL A 123 -1.86 -5.77 3.60
CA VAL A 123 -2.82 -6.87 3.72
C VAL A 123 -3.33 -6.93 5.15
N PHE A 124 -4.56 -7.37 5.31
CA PHE A 124 -5.31 -7.25 6.54
C PHE A 124 -5.77 -8.64 7.00
N GLU A 125 -5.38 -9.01 8.18
CA GLU A 125 -5.89 -10.19 8.86
C GLU A 125 -6.36 -9.76 10.24
N ARG A 126 -7.41 -10.37 10.77
CA ARG A 126 -7.99 -9.95 12.06
C ARG A 126 -6.93 -9.96 13.16
N GLY A 127 -6.61 -8.75 13.65
CA GLY A 127 -5.56 -8.52 14.66
C GLY A 127 -4.16 -8.33 14.10
N GLN A 128 -3.96 -8.35 12.78
CA GLN A 128 -2.66 -8.16 12.16
C GLN A 128 -2.74 -7.27 10.91
N LEU A 129 -1.77 -6.39 10.77
CA LEU A 129 -1.54 -5.58 9.58
C LEU A 129 -0.12 -5.86 9.09
N ARG A 130 0.04 -6.22 7.82
CA ARG A 130 1.37 -6.50 7.24
C ARG A 130 1.54 -5.83 5.90
N THR A 131 2.74 -5.34 5.64
CA THR A 131 3.16 -4.92 4.29
C THR A 131 3.62 -6.15 3.53
N CYS A 132 3.10 -6.32 2.32
CA CYS A 132 3.46 -7.41 1.42
C CYS A 132 3.91 -6.87 0.07
N LEU A 133 4.72 -7.66 -0.62
CA LEU A 133 5.04 -7.49 -2.03
C LEU A 133 4.46 -8.70 -2.77
N GLY A 134 3.58 -8.45 -3.73
CA GLY A 134 3.05 -9.47 -4.62
C GLY A 134 3.53 -9.22 -6.04
N CYS A 135 3.89 -10.26 -6.77
CA CYS A 135 4.18 -10.17 -8.17
C CYS A 135 3.46 -11.29 -8.94
N PHE A 136 3.05 -10.99 -10.15
CA PHE A 136 2.46 -11.92 -11.06
C PHE A 136 3.05 -11.72 -12.46
N ARG A 137 3.45 -12.82 -13.08
CA ARG A 137 3.91 -12.84 -14.46
C ARG A 137 3.09 -13.87 -15.21
N ASP A 138 2.62 -13.53 -16.40
CA ASP A 138 1.87 -14.45 -17.25
C ASP A 138 2.75 -15.66 -17.60
N PRO A 139 2.35 -16.89 -17.26
CA PRO A 139 3.13 -18.09 -17.52
C PRO A 139 3.21 -18.47 -19.00
N LEU A 140 2.36 -17.92 -19.87
CA LEU A 140 2.34 -18.25 -21.31
C LEU A 140 3.61 -17.79 -22.05
N TRP A 141 4.46 -16.98 -21.43
CA TRP A 141 5.67 -16.43 -22.05
C TRP A 141 6.94 -17.26 -21.85
N SER A 142 6.97 -18.16 -20.88
CA SER A 142 8.14 -19.02 -20.67
C SER A 142 8.35 -20.06 -21.80
N TRP A 143 7.34 -20.27 -22.63
CA TRP A 143 7.37 -21.25 -23.73
C TRP A 143 7.75 -20.64 -25.09
N LEU A 144 7.68 -19.33 -25.26
CA LEU A 144 7.94 -18.64 -26.53
C LEU A 144 9.34 -18.04 -26.66
N ASP A 145 10.10 -17.92 -25.57
CA ASP A 145 11.47 -17.42 -25.58
C ASP A 145 12.53 -18.53 -25.88
N HIS A 146 12.10 -19.77 -26.15
CA HIS A 146 12.95 -20.92 -26.47
C HIS A 146 12.67 -21.55 -27.83
N SER A 147 12.04 -20.82 -28.75
CA SER A 147 11.86 -21.27 -30.15
C SER A 147 12.51 -20.32 -31.13
#